data_a5f547331f025a4e02ebd2135613646f
#
_entry.id   a5f547331f025a4e02ebd2135613646f
#
_cell.length_a   1.000
_cell.length_b   1.000
_cell.length_c   1.000
_cell.angle_alpha   90.00
_cell.angle_beta   90.00
_cell.angle_gamma   90.00
#
_symmetry.space_group_name_H-M   'P 1'
#
loop_
_entity.id
_entity.type
_entity.pdbx_description
1 polymer ?
#
loop_
_entity_poly.entity_id
_entity_poly.type
_entity_poly.pdbx_seq_one_letter_code
_entity_poly.pdbx_strand_id
1 'polypeptide(L)'
;MIELQKPAKLRHSFGPFNRSEDEQRAFFHAALERAQEAETKAGTIERCFAVAGFLFNVKFAGNMLAQWFTPALAHLEVPLTSRADAVFHIWDSESTGIDMLPPPCSRGCFTHRGDIWTMGSQRYKSAYLLGECALNLFDTATATGMYWTQTAELLPSWAKSSPMRCLFHWWAD
;
A
#
# COMPACT_ATOMS: atom_id res chain seq x y z
N MET A 1 39.73 14.81 38.69
CA MET A 1 39.55 14.46 37.26
C MET A 1 38.49 13.36 37.24
N ILE A 2 37.25 13.68 36.93
CA ILE A 2 36.15 12.74 36.92
C ILE A 2 36.00 12.28 35.47
N GLU A 3 36.31 11.02 35.23
CA GLU A 3 36.18 10.38 33.94
C GLU A 3 34.69 10.14 33.64
N LEU A 4 34.12 10.92 32.72
CA LEU A 4 32.77 10.73 32.22
C LEU A 4 32.76 9.45 31.36
N GLN A 5 32.25 8.35 31.94
CA GLN A 5 31.94 7.14 31.21
C GLN A 5 30.92 7.47 30.10
N LYS A 6 31.30 7.27 28.84
CA LYS A 6 30.38 7.33 27.69
C LYS A 6 29.22 6.35 27.94
N PRO A 7 27.97 6.79 27.78
CA PRO A 7 26.85 5.85 27.87
C PRO A 7 27.02 4.75 26.82
N ALA A 8 26.93 3.50 27.29
CA ALA A 8 26.93 2.34 26.45
C ALA A 8 25.81 2.51 25.40
N LYS A 9 26.19 2.40 24.10
CA LYS A 9 25.20 2.33 23.01
C LYS A 9 24.26 1.18 23.36
N LEU A 10 23.01 1.52 23.73
CA LEU A 10 21.93 0.54 23.76
C LEU A 10 21.86 -0.05 22.34
N ARG A 11 22.50 -1.20 22.16
CA ARG A 11 22.19 -2.09 21.06
C ARG A 11 20.79 -2.61 21.37
N HIS A 12 19.78 -1.96 20.84
CA HIS A 12 18.47 -2.57 20.73
C HIS A 12 18.68 -3.80 19.84
N SER A 13 18.93 -4.93 20.46
CA SER A 13 18.74 -6.22 19.84
C SER A 13 17.24 -6.39 19.65
N PHE A 14 16.70 -5.76 18.60
CA PHE A 14 15.40 -6.11 18.11
C PHE A 14 15.53 -7.56 17.65
N GLY A 15 15.01 -8.46 18.48
CA GLY A 15 14.93 -9.86 18.13
C GLY A 15 14.17 -10.05 16.83
N PRO A 16 14.33 -11.19 16.16
CA PRO A 16 13.79 -11.45 14.84
C PRO A 16 12.28 -11.66 14.92
N PHE A 17 11.51 -10.59 14.88
CA PHE A 17 10.06 -10.63 14.71
C PHE A 17 9.63 -10.38 13.26
N ASN A 18 10.52 -10.64 12.30
CA ASN A 18 10.07 -10.72 10.93
C ASN A 18 9.10 -11.90 10.82
N ARG A 19 7.89 -11.60 10.37
CA ARG A 19 6.95 -12.63 9.97
C ARG A 19 7.57 -13.47 8.86
N SER A 20 7.31 -14.76 8.88
CA SER A 20 7.74 -15.63 7.80
C SER A 20 7.14 -15.17 6.46
N GLU A 21 7.78 -15.53 5.37
CA GLU A 21 7.23 -15.18 4.04
C GLU A 21 5.85 -15.83 3.82
N ASP A 22 5.60 -16.99 4.41
CA ASP A 22 4.29 -17.65 4.38
C ASP A 22 3.21 -16.84 5.12
N GLU A 23 3.54 -16.25 6.28
CA GLU A 23 2.62 -15.35 7.00
C GLU A 23 2.37 -14.06 6.22
N GLN A 24 3.41 -13.48 5.61
CA GLN A 24 3.28 -12.31 4.76
C GLN A 24 2.41 -12.59 3.54
N ARG A 25 2.60 -13.75 2.90
CA ARG A 25 1.77 -14.23 1.79
C ARG A 25 0.32 -14.39 2.20
N ALA A 26 0.08 -15.06 3.33
CA ALA A 26 -1.28 -15.27 3.83
C ALA A 26 -2.00 -13.94 4.11
N PHE A 27 -1.32 -12.97 4.73
CA PHE A 27 -1.87 -11.64 4.96
C PHE A 27 -2.15 -10.90 3.65
N PHE A 28 -1.21 -10.95 2.71
CA PHE A 28 -1.38 -10.32 1.40
C PHE A 28 -2.60 -10.86 0.64
N HIS A 29 -2.75 -12.20 0.59
CA HIS A 29 -3.89 -12.81 -0.09
C HIS A 29 -5.22 -12.49 0.60
N ALA A 30 -5.26 -12.55 1.92
CA ALA A 30 -6.48 -12.19 2.67
C ALA A 30 -6.83 -10.70 2.49
N ALA A 31 -5.84 -9.80 2.37
CA ALA A 31 -6.08 -8.40 2.05
C ALA A 31 -6.58 -8.22 0.61
N LEU A 32 -6.06 -9.01 -0.34
CA LEU A 32 -6.53 -8.99 -1.74
C LEU A 32 -7.98 -9.47 -1.84
N GLU A 33 -8.38 -10.48 -1.07
CA GLU A 33 -9.78 -10.90 -0.98
C GLU A 33 -10.69 -9.76 -0.50
N ARG A 34 -10.24 -8.97 0.49
CA ARG A 34 -10.98 -7.77 0.95
C ARG A 34 -11.11 -6.72 -0.14
N ALA A 35 -10.05 -6.46 -0.89
CA ALA A 35 -10.08 -5.54 -2.02
C ALA A 35 -11.10 -5.99 -3.08
N GLN A 36 -11.10 -7.27 -3.44
CA GLN A 36 -12.04 -7.85 -4.40
C GLN A 36 -13.49 -7.85 -3.89
N GLU A 37 -13.70 -8.07 -2.59
CA GLU A 37 -15.00 -7.92 -1.94
C GLU A 37 -15.51 -6.48 -2.04
N ALA A 38 -14.63 -5.49 -1.78
CA ALA A 38 -14.94 -4.07 -1.92
C ALA A 38 -15.31 -3.71 -3.37
N GLU A 39 -14.53 -4.18 -4.34
CA GLU A 39 -14.81 -4.03 -5.77
C GLU A 39 -16.16 -4.60 -6.16
N THR A 40 -16.47 -5.80 -5.67
CA THR A 40 -17.76 -6.46 -5.94
C THR A 40 -18.93 -5.70 -5.35
N LYS A 41 -18.78 -5.21 -4.10
CA LYS A 41 -19.84 -4.55 -3.35
C LYS A 41 -20.12 -3.11 -3.83
N ALA A 42 -19.05 -2.33 -4.06
CA ALA A 42 -19.15 -0.92 -4.45
C ALA A 42 -19.15 -0.68 -5.97
N GLY A 43 -18.91 -1.74 -6.75
CA GLY A 43 -18.64 -1.65 -8.18
C GLY A 43 -17.19 -1.30 -8.48
N THR A 44 -16.66 -1.78 -9.60
CA THR A 44 -15.27 -1.56 -10.00
C THR A 44 -15.18 -0.47 -11.06
N ILE A 45 -14.34 0.55 -10.82
CA ILE A 45 -13.90 1.50 -11.85
C ILE A 45 -12.47 1.13 -12.21
N GLU A 46 -12.27 0.67 -13.44
CA GLU A 46 -10.94 0.27 -13.93
C GLU A 46 -10.38 1.33 -14.86
N ARG A 47 -9.11 1.69 -14.66
CA ARG A 47 -8.35 2.62 -15.48
C ARG A 47 -7.00 2.03 -15.81
N CYS A 48 -6.48 2.32 -17.00
CA CYS A 48 -5.14 1.93 -17.41
C CYS A 48 -4.27 3.17 -17.62
N PHE A 49 -3.04 3.10 -17.17
CA PHE A 49 -2.08 4.19 -17.27
C PHE A 49 -0.76 3.68 -17.82
N ALA A 50 -0.03 4.55 -18.52
CA ALA A 50 1.29 4.24 -19.08
C ALA A 50 2.35 5.15 -18.47
N VAL A 51 3.42 4.54 -17.91
CA VAL A 51 4.58 5.25 -17.37
C VAL A 51 5.85 4.63 -17.96
N ALA A 52 6.66 5.43 -18.62
CA ALA A 52 7.95 5.00 -19.19
C ALA A 52 7.86 3.73 -20.08
N GLY A 53 6.72 3.52 -20.76
CA GLY A 53 6.49 2.37 -21.62
C GLY A 53 5.90 1.15 -20.93
N PHE A 54 5.68 1.19 -19.63
CA PHE A 54 5.01 0.16 -18.85
C PHE A 54 3.54 0.52 -18.61
N LEU A 55 2.70 -0.52 -18.53
CA LEU A 55 1.26 -0.39 -18.36
C LEU A 55 0.84 -0.89 -16.98
N PHE A 56 0.00 -0.13 -16.29
CA PHE A 56 -0.60 -0.60 -15.04
C PHE A 56 -2.09 -0.30 -15.01
N ASN A 57 -2.85 -1.30 -14.58
CA ASN A 57 -4.28 -1.18 -14.35
C ASN A 57 -4.54 -0.82 -12.89
N VAL A 58 -5.41 0.14 -12.67
CA VAL A 58 -5.90 0.52 -11.34
C VAL A 58 -7.37 0.18 -11.25
N LYS A 59 -7.72 -0.64 -10.27
CA LYS A 59 -9.09 -1.04 -9.93
C LYS A 59 -9.53 -0.31 -8.67
N PHE A 60 -10.42 0.64 -8.83
CA PHE A 60 -11.01 1.34 -7.71
C PHE A 60 -12.31 0.67 -7.31
N ALA A 61 -12.48 0.32 -6.04
CA ALA A 61 -13.76 -0.06 -5.49
C ALA A 61 -14.60 1.19 -5.24
N GLY A 62 -15.61 1.40 -6.06
CA GLY A 62 -16.45 2.59 -6.03
C GLY A 62 -15.75 3.85 -6.58
N ASN A 63 -16.42 4.99 -6.42
CA ASN A 63 -15.99 6.25 -7.05
C ASN A 63 -15.13 7.13 -6.12
N MET A 64 -15.11 6.88 -4.82
CA MET A 64 -14.52 7.83 -3.85
C MET A 64 -13.03 8.10 -4.09
N LEU A 65 -12.20 7.05 -4.13
CA LEU A 65 -10.78 7.22 -4.43
C LEU A 65 -10.51 7.49 -5.91
N ALA A 66 -11.35 6.98 -6.81
CA ALA A 66 -11.22 7.23 -8.24
C ALA A 66 -11.28 8.73 -8.56
N GLN A 67 -12.25 9.47 -8.02
CA GLN A 67 -12.39 10.91 -8.26
C GLN A 67 -11.20 11.74 -7.71
N TRP A 68 -10.52 11.24 -6.65
CA TRP A 68 -9.38 11.94 -6.07
C TRP A 68 -8.06 11.63 -6.77
N PHE A 69 -7.88 10.40 -7.24
CA PHE A 69 -6.59 9.94 -7.78
C PHE A 69 -6.49 10.08 -9.30
N THR A 70 -7.60 9.88 -10.02
CA THR A 70 -7.60 9.96 -11.49
C THR A 70 -7.12 11.32 -12.02
N PRO A 71 -7.49 12.48 -11.45
CA PRO A 71 -7.01 13.76 -11.97
C PRO A 71 -5.48 13.90 -11.97
N ALA A 72 -4.79 13.37 -10.96
CA ALA A 72 -3.33 13.42 -10.88
C ALA A 72 -2.67 12.54 -11.96
N LEU A 73 -3.34 11.49 -12.40
CA LEU A 73 -2.85 10.51 -13.36
C LEU A 73 -3.41 10.69 -14.77
N ALA A 74 -4.33 11.65 -14.98
CA ALA A 74 -5.07 11.80 -16.23
C ALA A 74 -4.18 11.94 -17.48
N HIS A 75 -3.01 12.56 -17.33
CA HIS A 75 -2.04 12.73 -18.43
C HIS A 75 -1.32 11.44 -18.83
N LEU A 76 -1.45 10.37 -18.05
CA LEU A 76 -0.88 9.04 -18.28
C LEU A 76 -1.94 8.04 -18.74
N GLU A 77 -3.22 8.41 -18.74
CA GLU A 77 -4.32 7.48 -19.02
C GLU A 77 -4.29 7.02 -20.49
N VAL A 78 -4.45 5.71 -20.65
CA VAL A 78 -4.51 5.04 -21.95
C VAL A 78 -5.71 4.09 -21.99
N PRO A 79 -6.12 3.61 -23.19
CA PRO A 79 -7.20 2.63 -23.28
C PRO A 79 -6.90 1.36 -22.44
N LEU A 80 -7.94 0.83 -21.81
CA LEU A 80 -7.83 -0.40 -21.02
C LEU A 80 -7.23 -1.54 -21.84
N THR A 81 -6.32 -2.27 -21.21
CA THR A 81 -5.68 -3.45 -21.79
C THR A 81 -5.65 -4.60 -20.78
N SER A 82 -5.76 -5.84 -21.29
CA SER A 82 -5.55 -7.04 -20.48
C SER A 82 -4.07 -7.39 -20.26
N ARG A 83 -3.14 -6.65 -20.90
CA ARG A 83 -1.70 -6.87 -20.82
C ARG A 83 -1.01 -5.81 -19.96
N ALA A 84 -1.55 -5.55 -18.78
CA ALA A 84 -0.89 -4.66 -17.85
C ALA A 84 0.30 -5.36 -17.19
N ASP A 85 1.39 -4.60 -17.00
CA ASP A 85 2.60 -5.06 -16.30
C ASP A 85 2.38 -5.10 -14.77
N ALA A 86 1.42 -4.32 -14.27
CA ALA A 86 1.02 -4.35 -12.85
C ALA A 86 -0.49 -4.09 -12.69
N VAL A 87 -1.05 -4.55 -11.55
CA VAL A 87 -2.45 -4.31 -11.17
C VAL A 87 -2.49 -3.77 -9.75
N PHE A 88 -3.19 -2.64 -9.56
CA PHE A 88 -3.37 -2.02 -8.25
C PHE A 88 -4.85 -2.02 -7.86
N HIS A 89 -5.15 -2.52 -6.66
CA HIS A 89 -6.49 -2.56 -6.07
C HIS A 89 -6.60 -1.46 -5.01
N ILE A 90 -7.60 -0.59 -5.14
CA ILE A 90 -7.70 0.65 -4.38
C ILE A 90 -9.09 0.77 -3.75
N TRP A 91 -9.17 0.88 -2.41
CA TRP A 91 -10.45 1.07 -1.74
C TRP A 91 -10.32 1.83 -0.42
N ASP A 92 -11.44 2.35 0.04
CA ASP A 92 -11.61 2.88 1.39
C ASP A 92 -12.77 2.16 2.11
N SER A 93 -12.63 2.00 3.42
CA SER A 93 -13.64 1.29 4.21
C SER A 93 -14.96 2.03 4.26
N GLU A 94 -14.93 3.36 4.41
CA GLU A 94 -16.14 4.15 4.63
C GLU A 94 -17.10 4.09 3.45
N SER A 95 -16.61 4.27 2.22
CA SER A 95 -17.47 4.26 1.04
C SER A 95 -17.88 2.87 0.59
N THR A 96 -17.02 1.87 0.80
CA THR A 96 -17.30 0.48 0.37
C THR A 96 -17.98 -0.35 1.45
N GLY A 97 -17.81 0.02 2.73
CA GLY A 97 -18.27 -0.77 3.89
C GLY A 97 -17.50 -2.10 4.02
N ILE A 98 -16.26 -2.16 3.51
CA ILE A 98 -15.35 -3.31 3.63
C ILE A 98 -14.08 -2.87 4.34
N ASP A 99 -13.90 -3.36 5.56
CA ASP A 99 -12.73 -3.06 6.37
C ASP A 99 -11.50 -3.87 5.96
N MET A 100 -10.32 -3.26 6.14
CA MET A 100 -9.06 -3.98 6.11
C MET A 100 -8.97 -4.96 7.28
N LEU A 101 -8.19 -6.00 7.11
CA LEU A 101 -7.84 -6.92 8.18
C LEU A 101 -7.16 -6.20 9.35
N PRO A 102 -7.31 -6.72 10.58
CA PRO A 102 -6.54 -6.20 11.71
C PRO A 102 -5.05 -6.20 11.39
N PRO A 103 -4.31 -5.16 11.78
CA PRO A 103 -2.88 -5.07 11.50
C PRO A 103 -2.15 -6.26 12.13
N PRO A 104 -1.25 -6.91 11.38
CA PRO A 104 -0.53 -8.10 11.83
C PRO A 104 0.57 -7.79 12.85
N CYS A 105 0.71 -6.52 13.23
CA CYS A 105 1.77 -6.05 14.11
C CYS A 105 1.29 -4.91 15.01
N SER A 106 2.03 -4.67 16.11
CA SER A 106 1.80 -3.52 16.98
C SER A 106 2.32 -2.22 16.36
N ARG A 107 1.91 -1.08 16.93
CA ARG A 107 2.38 0.26 16.50
C ARG A 107 3.90 0.44 16.50
N GLY A 108 4.63 -0.34 17.29
CA GLY A 108 6.11 -0.30 17.34
C GLY A 108 6.81 -0.92 16.13
N CYS A 109 6.07 -1.55 15.21
CA CYS A 109 6.63 -2.18 14.02
C CYS A 109 6.78 -1.24 12.82
N PHE A 110 6.40 0.03 12.94
CA PHE A 110 6.49 1.00 11.86
C PHE A 110 7.81 1.77 11.92
N THR A 111 8.46 1.91 10.78
CA THR A 111 9.57 2.88 10.64
C THR A 111 9.00 4.30 10.56
N HIS A 112 9.86 5.31 10.72
CA HIS A 112 9.47 6.72 10.53
C HIS A 112 9.00 7.01 9.08
N ARG A 113 9.35 6.15 8.12
CA ARG A 113 8.89 6.24 6.72
C ARG A 113 7.57 5.51 6.47
N GLY A 114 7.09 4.74 7.45
CA GLY A 114 5.87 3.96 7.35
C GLY A 114 6.08 2.49 7.01
N ASP A 115 7.30 2.05 6.64
CA ASP A 115 7.54 0.64 6.33
C ASP A 115 7.19 -0.22 7.55
N ILE A 116 6.49 -1.32 7.31
CA ILE A 116 6.17 -2.31 8.34
C ILE A 116 7.28 -3.36 8.32
N TRP A 117 8.35 -3.10 9.08
CA TRP A 117 9.58 -3.89 9.01
C TRP A 117 9.43 -5.36 9.44
N THR A 118 8.34 -5.70 10.14
CA THR A 118 8.00 -7.12 10.44
C THR A 118 7.25 -7.81 9.30
N MET A 119 6.84 -7.08 8.28
CA MET A 119 6.00 -7.52 7.17
C MET A 119 6.62 -7.20 5.80
N GLY A 120 7.94 -7.04 5.75
CA GLY A 120 8.69 -6.75 4.53
C GLY A 120 9.68 -7.84 4.18
N SER A 121 9.65 -8.33 2.95
CA SER A 121 10.63 -9.25 2.36
C SER A 121 11.08 -8.72 0.98
N GLN A 122 11.88 -9.51 0.26
CA GLN A 122 12.17 -9.17 -1.13
C GLN A 122 10.92 -9.21 -1.99
N ARG A 123 10.03 -10.16 -1.72
CA ARG A 123 8.80 -10.36 -2.47
C ARG A 123 7.65 -9.49 -1.99
N TYR A 124 7.34 -9.51 -0.70
CA TYR A 124 6.21 -8.76 -0.13
C TYR A 124 6.69 -7.45 0.46
N LYS A 125 6.15 -6.34 0.00
CA LYS A 125 6.40 -5.00 0.53
C LYS A 125 5.17 -4.51 1.28
N SER A 126 5.38 -3.81 2.38
CA SER A 126 4.29 -3.25 3.17
C SER A 126 4.69 -1.93 3.81
N ALA A 127 3.78 -0.95 3.76
CA ALA A 127 3.96 0.31 4.45
C ALA A 127 2.61 0.86 4.92
N TYR A 128 2.60 1.42 6.12
CA TYR A 128 1.49 2.20 6.64
C TYR A 128 1.89 3.67 6.75
N LEU A 129 1.32 4.49 5.91
CA LEU A 129 1.61 5.91 5.85
C LEU A 129 0.74 6.66 6.84
N LEU A 130 1.29 7.01 7.99
CA LEU A 130 0.57 7.68 9.08
C LEU A 130 -0.12 8.99 8.64
N GLY A 131 0.55 9.78 7.79
CA GLY A 131 -0.01 11.04 7.28
C GLY A 131 -1.19 10.87 6.31
N GLU A 132 -1.36 9.68 5.73
CA GLU A 132 -2.47 9.32 4.85
C GLU A 132 -3.46 8.38 5.55
N CYS A 133 -3.10 7.84 6.71
CA CYS A 133 -3.81 6.71 7.33
C CYS A 133 -4.05 5.56 6.34
N ALA A 134 -3.05 5.29 5.49
CA ALA A 134 -3.17 4.37 4.36
C ALA A 134 -2.18 3.20 4.46
N LEU A 135 -2.69 1.99 4.24
CA LEU A 135 -1.89 0.78 4.10
C LEU A 135 -1.59 0.55 2.61
N ASN A 136 -0.32 0.30 2.32
CA ASN A 136 0.14 -0.11 1.01
C ASN A 136 0.76 -1.50 1.12
N LEU A 137 0.39 -2.39 0.20
CA LEU A 137 0.94 -3.75 0.09
C LEU A 137 1.32 -4.01 -1.37
N PHE A 138 2.39 -4.76 -1.59
CA PHE A 138 2.82 -5.11 -2.95
C PHE A 138 3.48 -6.49 -2.98
N ASP A 139 3.08 -7.33 -3.93
CA ASP A 139 3.75 -8.60 -4.28
C ASP A 139 4.56 -8.37 -5.56
N THR A 140 5.88 -8.36 -5.44
CA THR A 140 6.79 -8.14 -6.58
C THR A 140 6.76 -9.27 -7.59
N ALA A 141 6.39 -10.50 -7.19
CA ALA A 141 6.36 -11.64 -8.10
C ALA A 141 5.17 -11.62 -9.06
N THR A 142 4.05 -11.03 -8.64
CA THR A 142 2.83 -10.92 -9.45
C THR A 142 2.58 -9.49 -9.93
N ALA A 143 3.42 -8.54 -9.53
CA ALA A 143 3.24 -7.11 -9.74
C ALA A 143 1.82 -6.63 -9.34
N THR A 144 1.34 -7.15 -8.20
CA THR A 144 0.02 -6.81 -7.66
C THR A 144 0.16 -5.93 -6.44
N GLY A 145 -0.48 -4.77 -6.45
CA GLY A 145 -0.45 -3.81 -5.36
C GLY A 145 -1.83 -3.56 -4.75
N MET A 146 -1.84 -3.11 -3.52
CA MET A 146 -3.06 -2.66 -2.83
C MET A 146 -2.80 -1.35 -2.10
N TYR A 147 -3.77 -0.45 -2.20
CA TYR A 147 -3.85 0.77 -1.41
C TYR A 147 -5.19 0.79 -0.67
N TRP A 148 -5.13 0.89 0.63
CA TRP A 148 -6.31 1.00 1.46
C TRP A 148 -6.19 2.18 2.41
N THR A 149 -7.32 2.87 2.64
CA THR A 149 -7.47 3.84 3.72
C THR A 149 -8.79 3.64 4.45
N GLN A 150 -8.92 4.16 5.67
CA GLN A 150 -10.18 4.09 6.40
C GLN A 150 -11.24 4.97 5.74
N THR A 151 -10.86 6.19 5.36
CA THR A 151 -11.77 7.14 4.69
C THR A 151 -10.99 8.00 3.69
N ALA A 152 -11.51 8.05 2.48
CA ALA A 152 -10.92 8.83 1.39
C ALA A 152 -11.03 10.36 1.63
N GLU A 153 -12.04 10.81 2.36
CA GLU A 153 -12.27 12.25 2.60
C GLU A 153 -11.15 12.89 3.42
N LEU A 154 -10.58 12.15 4.37
CA LEU A 154 -9.50 12.63 5.24
C LEU A 154 -8.11 12.61 4.57
N LEU A 155 -8.00 12.14 3.35
CA LEU A 155 -6.73 12.16 2.62
C LEU A 155 -6.25 13.61 2.43
N PRO A 156 -5.00 13.91 2.80
CA PRO A 156 -4.45 15.23 2.59
C PRO A 156 -4.28 15.54 1.10
N SER A 157 -4.31 16.81 0.74
CA SER A 157 -4.23 17.26 -0.67
C SER A 157 -2.98 16.73 -1.39
N TRP A 158 -1.85 16.64 -0.70
CA TRP A 158 -0.63 16.10 -1.29
C TRP A 158 -0.72 14.60 -1.62
N ALA A 159 -1.47 13.81 -0.83
CA ALA A 159 -1.71 12.40 -1.13
C ALA A 159 -2.61 12.23 -2.37
N LYS A 160 -3.58 13.14 -2.55
CA LYS A 160 -4.43 13.20 -3.74
C LYS A 160 -3.65 13.61 -5.00
N SER A 161 -2.65 14.49 -4.85
CA SER A 161 -1.79 14.94 -5.96
C SER A 161 -0.67 13.96 -6.33
N SER A 162 -0.31 13.06 -5.43
CA SER A 162 0.73 12.06 -5.64
C SER A 162 0.28 10.70 -5.07
N PRO A 163 -0.76 10.11 -5.68
CA PRO A 163 -1.39 8.90 -5.15
C PRO A 163 -0.47 7.68 -5.28
N MET A 164 -0.66 6.69 -4.38
CA MET A 164 -0.04 5.36 -4.47
C MET A 164 1.50 5.37 -4.56
N ARG A 165 2.18 6.36 -3.96
CA ARG A 165 3.64 6.56 -4.08
C ARG A 165 4.46 5.30 -3.76
N CYS A 166 4.06 4.54 -2.72
CA CYS A 166 4.76 3.32 -2.35
C CYS A 166 4.63 2.25 -3.45
N LEU A 167 3.44 2.10 -4.04
CA LEU A 167 3.21 1.11 -5.09
C LEU A 167 4.05 1.41 -6.32
N PHE A 168 4.09 2.66 -6.76
CA PHE A 168 4.93 3.08 -7.88
C PHE A 168 6.41 2.90 -7.60
N HIS A 169 6.87 3.23 -6.39
CA HIS A 169 8.26 3.05 -6.00
C HIS A 169 8.66 1.57 -6.03
N TRP A 170 7.90 0.70 -5.38
CA TRP A 170 8.20 -0.73 -5.34
C TRP A 170 8.06 -1.45 -6.68
N TRP A 171 7.22 -0.92 -7.55
CA TRP A 171 7.08 -1.47 -8.90
C TRP A 171 8.23 -1.06 -9.82
N ALA A 172 8.81 0.12 -9.61
CA ALA A 172 9.91 0.65 -10.43
C ALA A 172 11.30 0.13 -10.00
N ASP A 173 11.44 -0.44 -8.78
CA ASP A 173 12.68 -1.05 -8.25
C ASP A 173 12.88 -2.49 -8.78
#